data_349621f8c4653838b5de3e0c24c4b190
#
_entry.id   349621f8c4653838b5de3e0c24c4b190
#
_cell.length_a   1.000
_cell.length_b   1.000
_cell.length_c   1.000
_cell.angle_alpha   90.00
_cell.angle_beta   90.00
_cell.angle_gamma   90.00
#
_symmetry.space_group_name_H-M   'P 1'
#
loop_
_entity.id
_entity.type
_entity.pdbx_description
1 polymer ?
#
loop_
_entity_poly.entity_id
_entity_poly.type
_entity_poly.pdbx_seq_one_letter_code
_entity_poly.pdbx_strand_id
1 'polypeptide(L)'
;MFLQNLRAKVGARLNGDSEAGFTLIELLVVMLILGILAAIALPAFFNQREKAGDAKAKETVHTAQVAIETYATEHNGSYAEATNVKLHAIEPSMPAAATEKPEITIVDKAGTKPGYEITVKSESASGNTFSVKNEEGTLTYSCTTGGKGGCPTGGNWNAG
;
A
#
# COMPACT_ATOMS: atom_id res chain seq x y z
N MET A 1 42.07 -50.56 35.57
CA MET A 1 41.63 -51.00 34.23
C MET A 1 40.23 -50.52 33.83
N PHE A 2 39.27 -50.41 34.74
CA PHE A 2 37.88 -50.03 34.35
C PHE A 2 37.72 -48.54 33.93
N LEU A 3 38.43 -47.62 34.58
CA LEU A 3 38.34 -46.18 34.29
C LEU A 3 39.05 -45.74 33.01
N GLN A 4 40.01 -46.50 32.51
CA GLN A 4 40.70 -46.24 31.25
C GLN A 4 39.83 -46.58 30.04
N ASN A 5 39.00 -47.65 30.15
CA ASN A 5 38.07 -48.01 29.08
C ASN A 5 36.85 -47.09 28.96
N LEU A 6 36.45 -46.45 30.06
CA LEU A 6 35.40 -45.45 30.04
C LEU A 6 35.86 -44.14 29.39
N ARG A 7 37.10 -43.71 29.60
CA ARG A 7 37.67 -42.52 28.94
C ARG A 7 37.83 -42.69 27.45
N ALA A 8 38.22 -43.86 26.99
CA ALA A 8 38.34 -44.17 25.56
C ALA A 8 36.98 -44.19 24.85
N LYS A 9 35.91 -44.68 25.51
CA LYS A 9 34.55 -44.70 24.94
C LYS A 9 33.89 -43.31 24.90
N VAL A 10 34.19 -42.44 25.86
CA VAL A 10 33.67 -41.07 25.86
C VAL A 10 34.39 -40.20 24.82
N GLY A 11 35.73 -40.37 24.68
CA GLY A 11 36.51 -39.67 23.66
C GLY A 11 36.12 -40.02 22.21
N ALA A 12 35.74 -41.29 21.97
CA ALA A 12 35.32 -41.75 20.66
C ALA A 12 33.91 -41.20 20.25
N ARG A 13 33.08 -40.84 21.21
CA ARG A 13 31.77 -40.22 20.93
C ARG A 13 31.82 -38.69 20.69
N LEU A 14 32.86 -38.05 21.19
CA LEU A 14 33.09 -36.61 20.99
C LEU A 14 33.80 -36.29 19.66
N ASN A 15 34.48 -37.25 19.08
CA ASN A 15 35.13 -37.11 17.74
C ASN A 15 34.28 -37.62 16.57
N GLY A 16 33.01 -37.97 16.83
CA GLY A 16 32.08 -38.46 15.80
C GLY A 16 31.15 -37.41 15.21
N ASP A 17 31.31 -36.16 15.54
CA ASP A 17 30.67 -35.05 14.80
C ASP A 17 31.47 -34.89 13.50
N SER A 18 31.10 -35.66 12.49
CA SER A 18 31.35 -35.25 11.13
C SER A 18 30.62 -33.91 10.96
N GLU A 19 31.31 -32.80 11.07
CA GLU A 19 30.86 -31.54 10.48
C GLU A 19 30.72 -31.84 8.98
N ALA A 20 29.53 -32.34 8.60
CA ALA A 20 29.14 -32.46 7.22
C ALA A 20 28.95 -31.07 6.67
N GLY A 21 30.05 -30.43 6.30
CA GLY A 21 30.03 -29.14 5.61
C GLY A 21 29.26 -29.32 4.29
N PHE A 22 28.51 -28.27 3.91
CA PHE A 22 27.84 -28.24 2.62
C PHE A 22 28.85 -28.34 1.49
N THR A 23 28.55 -29.13 0.48
CA THR A 23 29.35 -29.19 -0.73
C THR A 23 29.12 -27.92 -1.57
N LEU A 24 30.15 -27.51 -2.34
CA LEU A 24 30.05 -26.39 -3.25
C LEU A 24 28.91 -26.56 -4.25
N ILE A 25 28.69 -27.80 -4.71
CA ILE A 25 27.62 -28.12 -5.68
C ILE A 25 26.22 -27.98 -5.07
N GLU A 26 26.03 -28.34 -3.81
CA GLU A 26 24.75 -28.12 -3.10
C GLU A 26 24.40 -26.64 -3.03
N LEU A 27 25.36 -25.77 -2.70
CA LEU A 27 25.15 -24.33 -2.69
C LEU A 27 24.86 -23.80 -4.10
N LEU A 28 25.57 -24.26 -5.13
CA LEU A 28 25.33 -23.84 -6.51
C LEU A 28 23.93 -24.24 -7.00
N VAL A 29 23.50 -25.46 -6.72
CA VAL A 29 22.16 -25.94 -7.12
C VAL A 29 21.06 -25.16 -6.39
N VAL A 30 21.22 -24.92 -5.10
CA VAL A 30 20.26 -24.11 -4.32
C VAL A 30 20.16 -22.69 -4.89
N MET A 31 21.31 -22.04 -5.16
CA MET A 31 21.31 -20.68 -5.75
C MET A 31 20.68 -20.65 -7.14
N LEU A 32 20.89 -21.69 -7.96
CA LEU A 32 20.25 -21.83 -9.26
C LEU A 32 18.73 -21.92 -9.13
N ILE A 33 18.24 -22.78 -8.23
CA ILE A 33 16.79 -22.95 -8.00
C ILE A 33 16.17 -21.66 -7.48
N LEU A 34 16.80 -21.02 -6.48
CA LEU A 34 16.33 -19.74 -5.94
C LEU A 34 16.30 -18.63 -7.00
N GLY A 35 17.30 -18.59 -7.88
CA GLY A 35 17.35 -17.63 -8.99
C GLY A 35 16.17 -17.80 -9.97
N ILE A 36 15.84 -19.03 -10.33
CA ILE A 36 14.69 -19.32 -11.21
C ILE A 36 13.38 -18.96 -10.55
N LEU A 37 13.19 -19.32 -9.27
CA LEU A 37 11.98 -19.00 -8.53
C LEU A 37 11.82 -17.50 -8.35
N ALA A 38 12.89 -16.78 -8.02
CA ALA A 38 12.88 -15.33 -7.88
C ALA A 38 12.53 -14.63 -9.21
N ALA A 39 13.04 -15.10 -10.34
CA ALA A 39 12.77 -14.52 -11.65
C ALA A 39 11.26 -14.52 -11.99
N ILE A 40 10.51 -15.50 -11.51
CA ILE A 40 9.05 -15.62 -11.71
C ILE A 40 8.29 -14.83 -10.63
N ALA A 41 8.74 -14.93 -9.38
CA ALA A 41 8.00 -14.39 -8.24
C ALA A 41 8.11 -12.86 -8.10
N LEU A 42 9.28 -12.26 -8.41
CA LEU A 42 9.51 -10.84 -8.21
C LEU A 42 8.57 -9.93 -9.03
N PRO A 43 8.33 -10.16 -10.32
CA PRO A 43 7.40 -9.33 -11.09
C PRO A 43 5.97 -9.38 -10.54
N ALA A 44 5.49 -10.56 -10.14
CA ALA A 44 4.17 -10.72 -9.53
C ALA A 44 4.08 -10.00 -8.18
N PHE A 45 5.13 -10.07 -7.36
CA PHE A 45 5.20 -9.39 -6.07
C PHE A 45 5.14 -7.86 -6.21
N PHE A 46 5.87 -7.28 -7.16
CA PHE A 46 5.84 -5.83 -7.40
C PHE A 46 4.45 -5.36 -7.84
N ASN A 47 3.78 -6.09 -8.72
CA ASN A 47 2.41 -5.78 -9.14
C ASN A 47 1.43 -5.80 -7.96
N GLN A 48 1.55 -6.76 -7.04
CA GLN A 48 0.70 -6.82 -5.84
C GLN A 48 0.97 -5.65 -4.90
N ARG A 49 2.24 -5.25 -4.75
CA ARG A 49 2.62 -4.10 -3.93
C ARG A 49 2.07 -2.79 -4.49
N GLU A 50 2.08 -2.62 -5.82
CA GLU A 50 1.46 -1.46 -6.46
C GLU A 50 -0.04 -1.40 -6.18
N LYS A 51 -0.75 -2.52 -6.35
CA LYS A 51 -2.19 -2.60 -6.05
C LYS A 51 -2.50 -2.29 -4.58
N ALA A 52 -1.67 -2.73 -3.65
CA ALA A 52 -1.86 -2.46 -2.23
C ALA A 52 -1.71 -0.95 -1.90
N GLY A 53 -0.71 -0.27 -2.47
CA GLY A 53 -0.57 1.18 -2.33
C GLY A 53 -1.73 1.96 -2.94
N ASP A 54 -2.21 1.52 -4.10
CA ASP A 54 -3.36 2.13 -4.76
C ASP A 54 -4.66 1.88 -3.97
N ALA A 55 -4.82 0.73 -3.33
CA ALA A 55 -5.95 0.45 -2.45
C ALA A 55 -5.99 1.40 -1.24
N LYS A 56 -4.82 1.67 -0.64
CA LYS A 56 -4.71 2.66 0.45
C LYS A 56 -5.09 4.07 -0.01
N ALA A 57 -4.68 4.47 -1.22
CA ALA A 57 -5.07 5.78 -1.77
C ALA A 57 -6.59 5.88 -1.98
N LYS A 58 -7.25 4.84 -2.47
CA LYS A 58 -8.71 4.78 -2.60
C LYS A 58 -9.41 4.86 -1.25
N GLU A 59 -8.92 4.15 -0.25
CA GLU A 59 -9.42 4.21 1.13
C GLU A 59 -9.35 5.65 1.66
N THR A 60 -8.21 6.32 1.45
CA THR A 60 -8.04 7.73 1.86
C THR A 60 -9.03 8.65 1.13
N VAL A 61 -9.32 8.42 -0.17
CA VAL A 61 -10.35 9.19 -0.89
C VAL A 61 -11.71 9.01 -0.22
N HIS A 62 -12.10 7.77 0.11
CA HIS A 62 -13.39 7.52 0.78
C HIS A 62 -13.45 8.14 2.17
N THR A 63 -12.39 8.03 2.95
CA THR A 63 -12.29 8.65 4.26
C THR A 63 -12.44 10.18 4.17
N ALA A 64 -11.73 10.80 3.22
CA ALA A 64 -11.84 12.23 2.98
C ALA A 64 -13.23 12.64 2.48
N GLN A 65 -13.88 11.80 1.68
CA GLN A 65 -15.25 12.01 1.23
C GLN A 65 -16.23 12.02 2.43
N VAL A 66 -16.13 11.09 3.35
CA VAL A 66 -16.96 11.06 4.57
C VAL A 66 -16.69 12.31 5.42
N ALA A 67 -15.42 12.68 5.59
CA ALA A 67 -15.06 13.86 6.38
C ALA A 67 -15.60 15.17 5.78
N ILE A 68 -15.53 15.35 4.44
CA ILE A 68 -16.03 16.58 3.80
C ILE A 68 -17.55 16.66 3.81
N GLU A 69 -18.25 15.54 3.70
CA GLU A 69 -19.70 15.50 3.83
C GLU A 69 -20.12 15.78 5.28
N THR A 70 -19.39 15.29 6.26
CA THR A 70 -19.61 15.64 7.68
C THR A 70 -19.36 17.14 7.91
N TYR A 71 -18.27 17.68 7.36
CA TYR A 71 -18.00 19.12 7.41
C TYR A 71 -19.16 19.94 6.84
N ALA A 72 -19.70 19.54 5.70
CA ALA A 72 -20.81 20.24 5.07
C ALA A 72 -22.09 20.23 5.93
N THR A 73 -22.36 19.16 6.68
CA THR A 73 -23.53 19.11 7.58
C THR A 73 -23.46 20.17 8.69
N GLU A 74 -22.24 20.47 9.16
CA GLU A 74 -21.98 21.49 10.19
C GLU A 74 -21.96 22.93 9.60
N HIS A 75 -21.82 23.05 8.27
CA HIS A 75 -21.68 24.32 7.56
C HIS A 75 -22.85 24.60 6.57
N ASN A 76 -24.06 24.17 6.93
CA ASN A 76 -25.29 24.40 6.16
C ASN A 76 -25.22 23.88 4.71
N GLY A 77 -24.55 22.76 4.49
CA GLY A 77 -24.38 22.14 3.17
C GLY A 77 -23.27 22.77 2.32
N SER A 78 -22.44 23.64 2.91
CA SER A 78 -21.34 24.30 2.20
C SER A 78 -20.04 23.52 2.36
N TYR A 79 -19.31 23.33 1.27
CA TYR A 79 -17.95 22.79 1.24
C TYR A 79 -16.87 23.89 1.28
N ALA A 80 -17.30 25.16 1.34
CA ALA A 80 -16.40 26.31 1.33
C ALA A 80 -15.41 26.22 2.50
N GLU A 81 -14.15 26.52 2.20
CA GLU A 81 -13.05 26.47 3.17
C GLU A 81 -12.79 25.09 3.81
N ALA A 82 -13.32 23.99 3.28
CA ALA A 82 -12.93 22.64 3.66
C ALA A 82 -11.45 22.42 3.29
N THR A 83 -10.59 22.43 4.28
CA THR A 83 -9.15 22.20 4.11
C THR A 83 -8.73 20.87 4.74
N ASN A 84 -7.57 20.34 4.34
CA ASN A 84 -7.03 19.11 4.94
C ASN A 84 -7.00 19.19 6.48
N VAL A 85 -6.59 20.33 7.05
CA VAL A 85 -6.54 20.55 8.51
C VAL A 85 -7.91 20.43 9.17
N LYS A 86 -8.93 21.04 8.56
CA LYS A 86 -10.30 20.98 9.08
C LYS A 86 -10.88 19.57 8.97
N LEU A 87 -10.61 18.87 7.86
CA LEU A 87 -11.07 17.49 7.69
C LEU A 87 -10.31 16.51 8.58
N HIS A 88 -9.01 16.73 8.83
CA HIS A 88 -8.26 15.95 9.80
C HIS A 88 -8.81 16.11 11.24
N ALA A 89 -9.32 17.26 11.59
CA ALA A 89 -9.96 17.46 12.90
C ALA A 89 -11.25 16.64 13.06
N ILE A 90 -11.96 16.35 11.96
CA ILE A 90 -13.15 15.49 11.92
C ILE A 90 -12.74 14.03 11.87
N GLU A 91 -11.75 13.71 11.04
CA GLU A 91 -11.24 12.35 10.81
C GLU A 91 -9.71 12.31 10.95
N PRO A 92 -9.20 12.01 12.17
CA PRO A 92 -7.77 12.01 12.44
C PRO A 92 -6.93 10.98 11.68
N SER A 93 -7.54 10.01 11.01
CA SER A 93 -6.84 9.06 10.16
C SER A 93 -6.37 9.66 8.83
N MET A 94 -6.87 10.84 8.47
CA MET A 94 -6.46 11.59 7.28
C MET A 94 -5.15 12.37 7.50
N PRO A 95 -4.35 12.59 6.45
CA PRO A 95 -3.24 13.53 6.50
C PRO A 95 -3.69 14.95 6.87
N ALA A 96 -3.05 15.58 7.86
CA ALA A 96 -3.36 16.95 8.26
C ALA A 96 -2.84 17.99 7.27
N ALA A 97 -1.70 17.72 6.61
CA ALA A 97 -1.11 18.61 5.62
C ALA A 97 -1.15 18.00 4.22
N ALA A 98 -1.28 18.84 3.20
CA ALA A 98 -1.24 18.40 1.80
C ALA A 98 0.11 17.78 1.39
N THR A 99 1.16 18.04 2.16
CA THR A 99 2.51 17.48 1.96
C THR A 99 2.74 16.15 2.67
N GLU A 100 1.82 15.75 3.58
CA GLU A 100 1.86 14.44 4.22
C GLU A 100 1.41 13.37 3.24
N LYS A 101 1.89 12.15 3.46
CA LYS A 101 1.54 11.03 2.59
C LYS A 101 0.39 10.19 3.18
N PRO A 102 -0.52 9.75 2.31
CA PRO A 102 -0.61 10.05 0.87
C PRO A 102 -0.98 11.52 0.63
N GLU A 103 -0.37 12.15 -0.39
CA GLU A 103 -0.69 13.52 -0.77
C GLU A 103 -2.17 13.64 -1.14
N ILE A 104 -2.89 14.53 -0.46
CA ILE A 104 -4.32 14.78 -0.67
C ILE A 104 -4.54 16.23 -1.08
N THR A 105 -5.32 16.43 -2.12
CA THR A 105 -5.74 17.75 -2.60
C THR A 105 -7.26 17.83 -2.54
N ILE A 106 -7.78 18.88 -1.91
CA ILE A 106 -9.20 19.18 -1.80
C ILE A 106 -9.45 20.50 -2.50
N VAL A 107 -10.37 20.48 -3.44
CA VAL A 107 -10.78 21.67 -4.17
C VAL A 107 -12.27 21.88 -3.94
N ASP A 108 -12.62 23.00 -3.33
CA ASP A 108 -13.99 23.47 -3.26
C ASP A 108 -14.40 23.96 -4.67
N LYS A 109 -15.51 23.47 -5.15
CA LYS A 109 -16.15 23.94 -6.40
C LYS A 109 -17.17 25.03 -6.04
N ALA A 110 -16.67 26.16 -5.54
CA ALA A 110 -17.49 27.32 -5.25
C ALA A 110 -18.13 27.88 -6.53
N GLY A 111 -19.42 28.13 -6.49
CA GLY A 111 -20.14 28.68 -7.63
C GLY A 111 -21.65 28.42 -7.56
N THR A 112 -22.33 28.50 -8.70
CA THR A 112 -23.77 28.18 -8.81
C THR A 112 -24.09 26.73 -8.51
N LYS A 113 -23.08 25.86 -8.46
CA LYS A 113 -23.17 24.41 -8.23
C LYS A 113 -22.20 24.01 -7.13
N PRO A 114 -22.66 23.91 -5.86
CA PRO A 114 -21.82 23.51 -4.77
C PRO A 114 -21.32 22.07 -5.00
N GLY A 115 -20.03 21.86 -4.74
CA GLY A 115 -19.40 20.56 -4.91
C GLY A 115 -17.98 20.55 -4.43
N TYR A 116 -17.33 19.42 -4.57
CA TYR A 116 -15.90 19.26 -4.22
C TYR A 116 -15.21 18.29 -5.17
N GLU A 117 -13.91 18.36 -5.17
CA GLU A 117 -13.06 17.35 -5.80
C GLU A 117 -11.93 16.99 -4.82
N ILE A 118 -11.83 15.70 -4.51
CA ILE A 118 -10.78 15.15 -3.67
C ILE A 118 -9.89 14.31 -4.55
N THR A 119 -8.59 14.55 -4.53
CA THR A 119 -7.60 13.80 -5.27
C THR A 119 -6.53 13.31 -4.31
N VAL A 120 -6.25 12.02 -4.33
CA VAL A 120 -5.22 11.37 -3.53
C VAL A 120 -4.20 10.71 -4.45
N LYS A 121 -2.92 11.01 -4.24
CA LYS A 121 -1.82 10.40 -4.95
C LYS A 121 -1.36 9.15 -4.23
N SER A 122 -1.32 8.04 -4.95
CA SER A 122 -0.81 6.78 -4.42
C SER A 122 0.67 6.85 -4.11
N GLU A 123 1.08 6.23 -3.00
CA GLU A 123 2.49 6.03 -2.64
C GLU A 123 3.14 4.86 -3.39
N SER A 124 2.37 4.14 -4.21
CA SER A 124 2.88 3.03 -4.99
C SER A 124 3.75 3.50 -6.16
N ALA A 125 4.57 2.60 -6.69
CA ALA A 125 5.37 2.87 -7.90
C ALA A 125 4.49 3.07 -9.15
N SER A 126 3.17 2.78 -9.08
CA SER A 126 2.22 3.10 -10.15
C SER A 126 2.14 4.60 -10.42
N GLY A 127 2.30 5.42 -9.37
CA GLY A 127 2.14 6.87 -9.43
C GLY A 127 0.72 7.33 -9.73
N ASN A 128 -0.27 6.43 -9.59
CA ASN A 128 -1.67 6.74 -9.85
C ASN A 128 -2.19 7.80 -8.87
N THR A 129 -3.08 8.64 -9.38
CA THR A 129 -3.96 9.45 -8.53
C THR A 129 -5.38 8.91 -8.62
N PHE A 130 -6.08 8.95 -7.50
CA PHE A 130 -7.47 8.55 -7.39
C PHE A 130 -8.28 9.76 -6.94
N SER A 131 -9.35 10.05 -7.68
CA SER A 131 -10.19 11.21 -7.41
C SER A 131 -11.64 10.82 -7.27
N VAL A 132 -12.32 11.55 -6.38
CA VAL A 132 -13.79 11.63 -6.33
C VAL A 132 -14.20 13.08 -6.54
N LYS A 133 -15.16 13.30 -7.42
CA LYS A 133 -15.74 14.59 -7.70
C LYS A 133 -17.23 14.53 -7.41
N ASN A 134 -17.72 15.47 -6.62
CA ASN A 134 -19.13 15.71 -6.38
C ASN A 134 -19.55 16.97 -7.14
N GLU A 135 -20.53 16.84 -8.02
CA GLU A 135 -21.19 17.96 -8.68
C GLU A 135 -22.70 17.82 -8.49
N GLU A 136 -23.28 18.68 -7.68
CA GLU A 136 -24.73 18.68 -7.40
C GLU A 136 -25.26 17.30 -6.89
N GLY A 137 -24.48 16.62 -6.06
CA GLY A 137 -24.84 15.29 -5.56
C GLY A 137 -24.49 14.14 -6.49
N THR A 138 -23.99 14.41 -7.70
CA THR A 138 -23.51 13.37 -8.62
C THR A 138 -22.03 13.08 -8.34
N LEU A 139 -21.74 11.85 -7.94
CA LEU A 139 -20.38 11.40 -7.68
C LEU A 139 -19.74 10.78 -8.91
N THR A 140 -18.55 11.23 -9.25
CA THR A 140 -17.72 10.67 -10.32
C THR A 140 -16.39 10.25 -9.76
N TYR A 141 -15.95 9.03 -10.07
CA TYR A 141 -14.70 8.46 -9.61
C TYR A 141 -13.75 8.27 -10.78
N SER A 142 -12.52 8.75 -10.64
CA SER A 142 -11.52 8.64 -11.72
C SER A 142 -10.13 8.31 -11.20
N CYS A 143 -9.30 7.71 -12.06
CA CYS A 143 -7.89 7.47 -11.80
C CYS A 143 -7.05 7.73 -13.05
N THR A 144 -5.76 8.04 -12.86
CA THR A 144 -4.93 8.64 -13.94
C THR A 144 -4.39 7.65 -14.97
N THR A 145 -4.01 6.42 -14.57
CA THR A 145 -3.36 5.49 -15.51
C THR A 145 -4.15 4.19 -15.59
N GLY A 146 -5.14 4.18 -16.49
CA GLY A 146 -6.00 3.02 -16.72
C GLY A 146 -5.19 1.75 -17.05
N GLY A 147 -5.55 0.65 -16.41
CA GLY A 147 -4.90 -0.65 -16.59
C GLY A 147 -3.61 -0.86 -15.80
N LYS A 148 -3.15 0.14 -15.02
CA LYS A 148 -1.93 0.04 -14.21
C LYS A 148 -2.27 0.04 -12.71
N GLY A 149 -1.62 -0.86 -11.95
CA GLY A 149 -1.84 -0.98 -10.51
C GLY A 149 -3.31 -1.29 -10.17
N GLY A 150 -3.91 -0.46 -9.33
CA GLY A 150 -5.32 -0.55 -8.93
C GLY A 150 -6.28 0.29 -9.76
N CYS A 151 -5.83 0.94 -10.86
CA CYS A 151 -6.68 1.74 -11.74
C CYS A 151 -7.22 0.86 -12.88
N PRO A 152 -8.56 0.67 -13.02
CA PRO A 152 -9.15 -0.07 -14.12
C PRO A 152 -8.88 0.59 -15.49
N THR A 153 -8.91 -0.20 -16.56
CA THR A 153 -8.68 0.31 -17.94
C THR A 153 -9.60 1.45 -18.34
N GLY A 154 -10.82 1.47 -17.82
CA GLY A 154 -11.79 2.55 -18.08
C GLY A 154 -11.56 3.82 -17.26
N GLY A 155 -10.56 3.86 -16.38
CA GLY A 155 -10.26 5.03 -15.56
C GLY A 155 -11.26 5.32 -14.43
N ASN A 156 -12.36 4.59 -14.33
CA ASN A 156 -13.33 4.70 -13.24
C ASN A 156 -13.05 3.57 -12.21
N TRP A 157 -12.59 3.94 -11.03
CA TRP A 157 -12.18 2.97 -10.02
C TRP A 157 -13.29 2.51 -9.06
N ASN A 158 -14.48 3.06 -9.19
CA ASN A 158 -15.67 2.67 -8.41
C ASN A 158 -16.74 2.00 -9.30
N ALA A 159 -16.44 1.73 -10.57
CA ALA A 159 -17.30 0.91 -11.42
C ALA A 159 -17.03 -0.57 -11.08
N GLY A 160 -17.79 -1.14 -10.17
CA GLY A 160 -17.83 -2.55 -9.83
C GLY A 160 -19.04 -3.21 -10.43
#